data_33c84aa3bf44cdcce656d8c41982e22b
#
_entry.id   33c84aa3bf44cdcce656d8c41982e22b
#
_cell.length_a   1.000
_cell.length_b   1.000
_cell.length_c   1.000
_cell.angle_alpha   90.00
_cell.angle_beta   90.00
_cell.angle_gamma   90.00
#
_symmetry.space_group_name_H-M   'P 1'
#
loop_
_entity.id
_entity.type
_entity.pdbx_description
1 polymer ?
#
loop_
_entity_poly.entity_id
_entity_poly.type
_entity_poly.pdbx_seq_one_letter_code
_entity_poly.pdbx_strand_id
1 'polypeptide(L)'
;MIGLGIIGFIYGDFAQLWKFAPAYVPGHQVLAYASSTIMLVCGIGLLFKPTEAIAARVLFPYWALLVLALKLPVVVKNPLVEVAYQSMSEIVVVMTGAWVLFAAADTRALRIAQLVFGLALIPLGLAHFFYLNLTAPLIPSWIPLHTFWAYFTGAAQIAAGIGVVVGILPRLAASLDAALLAVFTFFVWIPRIIAPAPTGATWSEFTISWAVTAAAWVVAESFAKKNSETAT
;
A
#
# COMPACT_ATOMS: atom_id res chain seq x y z
N MET A 1 -8.95 -2.44 4.05
CA MET A 1 -10.09 -1.58 3.69
C MET A 1 -11.01 -1.34 4.87
N ILE A 2 -11.62 -2.39 5.50
CA ILE A 2 -12.56 -2.23 6.63
C ILE A 2 -11.96 -1.36 7.76
N GLY A 3 -10.73 -1.66 8.20
CA GLY A 3 -10.05 -0.86 9.23
C GLY A 3 -9.89 0.61 8.86
N LEU A 4 -9.52 0.91 7.61
CA LEU A 4 -9.42 2.29 7.13
C LEU A 4 -10.77 3.02 7.18
N GLY A 5 -11.86 2.34 6.80
CA GLY A 5 -13.21 2.89 6.91
C GLY A 5 -13.61 3.18 8.36
N ILE A 6 -13.38 2.24 9.27
CA ILE A 6 -13.69 2.41 10.71
C ILE A 6 -12.92 3.60 11.30
N ILE A 7 -11.61 3.66 11.06
CA ILE A 7 -10.75 4.72 11.57
C ILE A 7 -11.15 6.08 11.00
N GLY A 8 -11.45 6.14 9.71
CA GLY A 8 -11.92 7.38 9.08
C GLY A 8 -13.23 7.88 9.68
N PHE A 9 -14.16 7.00 10.08
CA PHE A 9 -15.36 7.40 10.81
C PHE A 9 -15.07 7.88 12.23
N ILE A 10 -14.17 7.21 12.95
CA ILE A 10 -13.83 7.57 14.34
C ILE A 10 -13.16 8.94 14.40
N TYR A 11 -12.25 9.23 13.49
CA TYR A 11 -11.45 10.47 13.52
C TYR A 11 -11.98 11.57 12.60
N GLY A 12 -12.98 11.29 11.74
CA GLY A 12 -13.54 12.25 10.80
C GLY A 12 -12.54 12.74 9.74
N ASP A 13 -11.57 11.90 9.37
CA ASP A 13 -10.48 12.23 8.45
C ASP A 13 -10.19 11.07 7.48
N PHE A 14 -9.36 11.34 6.48
CA PHE A 14 -8.90 10.35 5.51
C PHE A 14 -7.83 9.45 6.14
N ALA A 15 -8.22 8.34 6.73
CA ALA A 15 -7.32 7.40 7.41
C ALA A 15 -6.18 6.88 6.52
N GLN A 16 -6.38 6.84 5.19
CA GLN A 16 -5.42 6.39 4.20
C GLN A 16 -4.46 7.48 3.70
N LEU A 17 -4.65 8.75 4.08
CA LEU A 17 -3.87 9.87 3.55
C LEU A 17 -2.97 10.51 4.61
N TRP A 18 -2.36 9.71 5.44
CA TRP A 18 -1.48 10.19 6.50
C TRP A 18 -0.70 11.48 6.11
N LYS A 19 -0.84 12.54 6.94
CA LYS A 19 -0.20 13.88 6.87
C LYS A 19 -0.43 14.74 5.62
N PHE A 20 -1.03 14.25 4.54
CA PHE A 20 -1.08 14.99 3.28
C PHE A 20 -2.49 15.11 2.67
N ALA A 21 -3.54 14.98 3.48
CA ALA A 21 -4.83 15.53 3.07
C ALA A 21 -4.69 17.06 3.15
N PRO A 22 -4.72 17.77 2.02
CA PRO A 22 -4.60 19.21 2.08
C PRO A 22 -5.73 19.80 2.91
N ALA A 23 -5.42 20.61 3.92
CA ALA A 23 -6.42 21.28 4.77
C ALA A 23 -7.40 22.18 3.98
N TYR A 24 -7.08 22.45 2.70
CA TYR A 24 -7.91 23.25 1.80
C TYR A 24 -8.94 22.47 0.99
N VAL A 25 -9.08 21.14 1.20
CA VAL A 25 -10.12 20.35 0.50
C VAL A 25 -11.50 20.84 0.95
N PRO A 26 -12.30 21.45 0.06
CA PRO A 26 -13.62 21.93 0.43
C PRO A 26 -14.50 20.77 0.90
N GLY A 27 -15.22 20.95 2.01
CA GLY A 27 -16.05 19.88 2.55
C GLY A 27 -15.27 18.68 3.07
N HIS A 28 -14.04 18.88 3.55
CA HIS A 28 -13.10 17.86 4.02
C HIS A 28 -13.79 16.75 4.83
N GLN A 29 -14.58 17.09 5.85
CA GLN A 29 -15.24 16.12 6.71
C GLN A 29 -16.27 15.26 5.97
N VAL A 30 -17.05 15.86 5.06
CA VAL A 30 -18.05 15.14 4.24
C VAL A 30 -17.34 14.16 3.31
N LEU A 31 -16.25 14.60 2.67
CA LEU A 31 -15.44 13.76 1.80
C LEU A 31 -14.72 12.64 2.57
N ALA A 32 -14.25 12.93 3.79
CA ALA A 32 -13.66 11.92 4.66
C ALA A 32 -14.67 10.83 5.04
N TYR A 33 -15.90 11.18 5.39
CA TYR A 33 -16.95 10.20 5.67
C TYR A 33 -17.40 9.45 4.43
N ALA A 34 -17.49 10.09 3.26
CA ALA A 34 -17.77 9.41 2.00
C ALA A 34 -16.67 8.39 1.67
N SER A 35 -15.41 8.79 1.82
CA SER A 35 -14.24 7.93 1.70
C SER A 35 -14.31 6.73 2.64
N SER A 36 -14.60 6.97 3.92
CA SER A 36 -14.74 5.94 4.94
C SER A 36 -15.85 4.95 4.62
N THR A 37 -16.97 5.45 4.08
CA THR A 37 -18.09 4.62 3.60
C THR A 37 -17.63 3.72 2.45
N ILE A 38 -16.94 4.26 1.44
CA ILE A 38 -16.39 3.48 0.31
C ILE A 38 -15.45 2.39 0.83
N MET A 39 -14.52 2.75 1.74
CA MET A 39 -13.58 1.80 2.31
C MET A 39 -14.27 0.67 3.07
N LEU A 40 -15.26 1.00 3.90
CA LEU A 40 -15.98 0.03 4.72
C LEU A 40 -16.83 -0.90 3.86
N VAL A 41 -17.68 -0.34 2.99
CA VAL A 41 -18.60 -1.11 2.14
C VAL A 41 -17.82 -2.00 1.16
N CYS A 42 -16.84 -1.43 0.45
CA CYS A 42 -16.03 -2.22 -0.47
C CYS A 42 -15.14 -3.22 0.27
N GLY A 43 -14.62 -2.86 1.46
CA GLY A 43 -13.86 -3.78 2.30
C GLY A 43 -14.67 -5.01 2.71
N ILE A 44 -15.92 -4.81 3.10
CA ILE A 44 -16.86 -5.91 3.37
C ILE A 44 -17.16 -6.68 2.07
N GLY A 45 -17.39 -5.97 0.96
CA GLY A 45 -17.67 -6.58 -0.34
C GLY A 45 -16.54 -7.48 -0.86
N LEU A 46 -15.29 -7.20 -0.54
CA LEU A 46 -14.15 -8.05 -0.89
C LEU A 46 -14.11 -9.40 -0.14
N LEU A 47 -14.85 -9.54 0.97
CA LEU A 47 -14.91 -10.80 1.72
C LEU A 47 -15.83 -11.86 1.08
N PHE A 48 -16.69 -11.44 0.15
CA PHE A 48 -17.68 -12.32 -0.45
C PHE A 48 -17.47 -12.42 -1.96
N LYS A 49 -17.32 -13.63 -2.48
CA LYS A 49 -17.15 -13.91 -3.91
C LYS A 49 -18.13 -13.18 -4.84
N PRO A 50 -19.45 -13.12 -4.55
CA PRO A 50 -20.42 -12.44 -5.43
C PRO A 50 -20.20 -10.92 -5.55
N THR A 51 -19.63 -10.28 -4.54
CA THR A 51 -19.45 -8.83 -4.47
C THR A 51 -18.01 -8.38 -4.71
N GLU A 52 -17.05 -9.31 -4.72
CA GLU A 52 -15.61 -9.02 -4.92
C GLU A 52 -15.35 -8.18 -6.18
N ALA A 53 -15.92 -8.59 -7.32
CA ALA A 53 -15.74 -7.87 -8.59
C ALA A 53 -16.35 -6.46 -8.58
N ILE A 54 -17.49 -6.27 -7.91
CA ILE A 54 -18.14 -4.96 -7.77
C ILE A 54 -17.27 -4.08 -6.86
N ALA A 55 -16.81 -4.59 -5.73
CA ALA A 55 -15.93 -3.87 -4.81
C ALA A 55 -14.63 -3.44 -5.51
N ALA A 56 -14.00 -4.32 -6.30
CA ALA A 56 -12.80 -4.00 -7.07
C ALA A 56 -13.05 -2.89 -8.12
N ARG A 57 -14.22 -2.91 -8.80
CA ARG A 57 -14.62 -1.88 -9.78
C ARG A 57 -14.82 -0.50 -9.14
N VAL A 58 -15.14 -0.43 -7.86
CA VAL A 58 -15.25 0.83 -7.12
C VAL A 58 -13.89 1.24 -6.55
N LEU A 59 -13.17 0.30 -5.94
CA LEU A 59 -11.90 0.59 -5.27
C LEU A 59 -10.80 1.06 -6.23
N PHE A 60 -10.64 0.42 -7.38
CA PHE A 60 -9.59 0.80 -8.33
C PHE A 60 -9.70 2.27 -8.78
N PRO A 61 -10.82 2.74 -9.35
CA PRO A 61 -10.94 4.15 -9.75
C PRO A 61 -10.91 5.10 -8.55
N TYR A 62 -11.41 4.68 -7.38
CA TYR A 62 -11.32 5.48 -6.17
C TYR A 62 -9.85 5.72 -5.75
N TRP A 63 -9.04 4.67 -5.67
CA TRP A 63 -7.62 4.81 -5.33
C TRP A 63 -6.85 5.56 -6.43
N ALA A 64 -7.17 5.33 -7.71
CA ALA A 64 -6.59 6.08 -8.82
C ALA A 64 -6.92 7.58 -8.71
N LEU A 65 -8.14 7.94 -8.35
CA LEU A 65 -8.54 9.33 -8.09
C LEU A 65 -7.70 9.96 -6.97
N LEU A 66 -7.49 9.25 -5.85
CA LEU A 66 -6.65 9.75 -4.75
C LEU A 66 -5.20 9.96 -5.19
N VAL A 67 -4.65 9.03 -5.96
CA VAL A 67 -3.28 9.18 -6.51
C VAL A 67 -3.20 10.41 -7.42
N LEU A 68 -4.11 10.53 -8.39
CA LEU A 68 -4.07 11.59 -9.41
C LEU A 68 -4.41 12.96 -8.84
N ALA A 69 -5.41 13.05 -7.96
CA ALA A 69 -5.90 14.32 -7.45
C ALA A 69 -5.11 14.84 -6.24
N LEU A 70 -4.58 13.96 -5.39
CA LEU A 70 -3.96 14.37 -4.11
C LEU A 70 -2.45 14.10 -4.06
N LYS A 71 -1.97 12.97 -4.57
CA LYS A 71 -0.56 12.59 -4.43
C LYS A 71 0.30 13.05 -5.60
N LEU A 72 -0.15 12.86 -6.82
CA LEU A 72 0.59 13.27 -8.02
C LEU A 72 0.90 14.78 -8.04
N PRO A 73 -0.03 15.70 -7.69
CA PRO A 73 0.28 17.13 -7.61
C PRO A 73 1.36 17.46 -6.59
N VAL A 74 1.47 16.72 -5.50
CA VAL A 74 2.54 16.89 -4.50
C VAL A 74 3.89 16.50 -5.09
N VAL A 75 3.96 15.37 -5.80
CA VAL A 75 5.19 14.92 -6.49
C VAL A 75 5.61 15.92 -7.56
N VAL A 76 4.67 16.41 -8.39
CA VAL A 76 4.94 17.38 -9.46
C VAL A 76 5.47 18.71 -8.90
N LYS A 77 4.94 19.16 -7.76
CA LYS A 77 5.39 20.37 -7.08
C LYS A 77 6.73 20.20 -6.36
N ASN A 78 7.07 18.99 -5.98
CA ASN A 78 8.26 18.67 -5.17
C ASN A 78 9.06 17.50 -5.80
N PRO A 79 9.58 17.65 -7.03
CA PRO A 79 10.15 16.52 -7.79
C PRO A 79 11.48 15.98 -7.20
N LEU A 80 12.12 16.73 -6.30
CA LEU A 80 13.36 16.32 -5.64
C LEU A 80 13.16 15.84 -4.19
N VAL A 81 11.91 15.73 -3.74
CA VAL A 81 11.57 15.35 -2.37
C VAL A 81 11.10 13.90 -2.35
N GLU A 82 11.94 12.99 -1.85
CA GLU A 82 11.68 11.55 -1.89
C GLU A 82 10.38 11.17 -1.16
N VAL A 83 10.08 11.73 0.02
CA VAL A 83 8.86 11.40 0.79
C VAL A 83 7.55 11.65 0.03
N ALA A 84 7.56 12.52 -1.00
CA ALA A 84 6.40 12.70 -1.87
C ALA A 84 6.15 11.46 -2.72
N TYR A 85 7.22 10.85 -3.24
CA TYR A 85 7.16 9.60 -4.00
C TYR A 85 6.81 8.41 -3.11
N GLN A 86 7.44 8.28 -1.93
CA GLN A 86 7.10 7.24 -0.96
C GLN A 86 5.62 7.28 -0.60
N SER A 87 5.12 8.45 -0.19
CA SER A 87 3.71 8.63 0.19
C SER A 87 2.72 8.36 -0.95
N MET A 88 3.10 8.64 -2.19
CA MET A 88 2.32 8.25 -3.37
C MET A 88 2.37 6.73 -3.57
N SER A 89 3.54 6.13 -3.44
CA SER A 89 3.78 4.71 -3.70
C SER A 89 3.00 3.79 -2.77
N GLU A 90 2.83 4.14 -1.49
CA GLU A 90 1.98 3.39 -0.56
C GLU A 90 0.55 3.25 -1.09
N ILE A 91 -0.03 4.35 -1.58
CA ILE A 91 -1.38 4.36 -2.15
C ILE A 91 -1.41 3.63 -3.49
N VAL A 92 -0.37 3.78 -4.31
CA VAL A 92 -0.24 3.08 -5.60
C VAL A 92 -0.18 1.57 -5.38
N VAL A 93 0.53 1.05 -4.38
CA VAL A 93 0.53 -0.38 -4.06
C VAL A 93 -0.89 -0.88 -3.76
N VAL A 94 -1.63 -0.16 -2.92
CA VAL A 94 -3.03 -0.54 -2.61
C VAL A 94 -3.92 -0.46 -3.85
N MET A 95 -3.75 0.58 -4.66
CA MET A 95 -4.44 0.74 -5.94
C MET A 95 -4.17 -0.45 -6.88
N THR A 96 -2.92 -0.91 -6.98
CA THR A 96 -2.58 -2.04 -7.86
C THR A 96 -3.20 -3.35 -7.42
N GLY A 97 -3.35 -3.60 -6.11
CA GLY A 97 -4.12 -4.73 -5.61
C GLY A 97 -5.58 -4.70 -6.07
N ALA A 98 -6.25 -3.55 -5.94
CA ALA A 98 -7.61 -3.37 -6.46
C ALA A 98 -7.67 -3.49 -7.99
N TRP A 99 -6.65 -2.97 -8.71
CA TRP A 99 -6.55 -3.07 -10.16
C TRP A 99 -6.41 -4.52 -10.64
N VAL A 100 -5.58 -5.32 -9.98
CA VAL A 100 -5.43 -6.76 -10.28
C VAL A 100 -6.77 -7.49 -10.15
N LEU A 101 -7.54 -7.23 -9.10
CA LEU A 101 -8.87 -7.81 -8.93
C LEU A 101 -9.87 -7.33 -9.99
N PHE A 102 -9.78 -6.05 -10.38
CA PHE A 102 -10.60 -5.46 -11.44
C PHE A 102 -10.25 -6.04 -12.83
N ALA A 103 -8.95 -6.20 -13.11
CA ALA A 103 -8.43 -6.59 -14.42
C ALA A 103 -8.32 -8.11 -14.62
N ALA A 104 -8.93 -8.93 -13.77
CA ALA A 104 -8.70 -10.38 -13.68
C ALA A 104 -8.81 -11.16 -15.02
N ALA A 105 -9.57 -10.64 -15.98
CA ALA A 105 -9.74 -11.23 -17.34
C ALA A 105 -8.95 -10.50 -18.44
N ASP A 106 -8.34 -9.33 -18.17
CA ASP A 106 -7.57 -8.55 -19.14
C ASP A 106 -6.07 -8.69 -18.85
N THR A 107 -5.41 -9.52 -19.65
CA THR A 107 -3.97 -9.82 -19.51
C THR A 107 -3.09 -8.58 -19.66
N ARG A 108 -3.48 -7.59 -20.48
CA ARG A 108 -2.73 -6.35 -20.68
C ARG A 108 -2.88 -5.42 -19.47
N ALA A 109 -4.11 -5.21 -19.01
CA ALA A 109 -4.37 -4.40 -17.82
C ALA A 109 -3.71 -5.01 -16.58
N LEU A 110 -3.76 -6.35 -16.45
CA LEU A 110 -3.08 -7.09 -15.40
C LEU A 110 -1.55 -6.85 -15.43
N ARG A 111 -0.93 -6.94 -16.60
CA ARG A 111 0.52 -6.69 -16.74
C ARG A 111 0.88 -5.25 -16.38
N ILE A 112 0.07 -4.27 -16.76
CA ILE A 112 0.28 -2.87 -16.40
C ILE A 112 0.19 -2.69 -14.87
N ALA A 113 -0.81 -3.28 -14.21
CA ALA A 113 -0.95 -3.22 -12.76
C ALA A 113 0.29 -3.81 -12.06
N GLN A 114 0.81 -4.95 -12.53
CA GLN A 114 2.03 -5.58 -12.01
C GLN A 114 3.27 -4.69 -12.19
N LEU A 115 3.42 -4.03 -13.34
CA LEU A 115 4.53 -3.11 -13.60
C LEU A 115 4.45 -1.87 -12.68
N VAL A 116 3.27 -1.30 -12.54
CA VAL A 116 3.02 -0.14 -11.66
C VAL A 116 3.30 -0.51 -10.20
N PHE A 117 2.93 -1.73 -9.76
CA PHE A 117 3.30 -2.26 -8.45
C PHE A 117 4.82 -2.29 -8.27
N GLY A 118 5.55 -2.94 -9.19
CA GLY A 118 7.01 -3.03 -9.11
C GLY A 118 7.69 -1.65 -9.08
N LEU A 119 7.22 -0.69 -9.88
CA LEU A 119 7.72 0.68 -9.85
C LEU A 119 7.45 1.39 -8.51
N ALA A 120 6.30 1.11 -7.88
CA ALA A 120 5.96 1.72 -6.59
C ALA A 120 6.83 1.18 -5.44
N LEU A 121 7.35 -0.05 -5.52
CA LEU A 121 8.25 -0.58 -4.49
C LEU A 121 9.59 0.16 -4.42
N ILE A 122 10.04 0.78 -5.51
CA ILE A 122 11.35 1.46 -5.56
C ILE A 122 11.39 2.66 -4.60
N PRO A 123 10.46 3.63 -4.65
CA PRO A 123 10.46 4.73 -3.68
C PRO A 123 10.24 4.26 -2.24
N LEU A 124 9.41 3.23 -2.02
CA LEU A 124 9.24 2.65 -0.69
C LEU A 124 10.55 2.13 -0.11
N GLY A 125 11.35 1.45 -0.94
CA GLY A 125 12.68 0.98 -0.54
C GLY A 125 13.69 2.13 -0.36
N LEU A 126 13.65 3.15 -1.24
CA LEU A 126 14.54 4.32 -1.15
C LEU A 126 14.34 5.12 0.14
N ALA A 127 13.12 5.18 0.68
CA ALA A 127 12.85 5.85 1.95
C ALA A 127 13.74 5.34 3.11
N HIS A 128 14.11 4.06 3.11
CA HIS A 128 15.00 3.48 4.11
C HIS A 128 16.43 4.01 4.05
N PHE A 129 16.85 4.51 2.89
CA PHE A 129 18.15 5.14 2.70
C PHE A 129 18.13 6.64 3.00
N PHE A 130 17.06 7.33 2.58
CA PHE A 130 16.92 8.77 2.78
C PHE A 130 16.55 9.13 4.22
N TYR A 131 15.76 8.29 4.90
CA TYR A 131 15.19 8.56 6.23
C TYR A 131 15.60 7.51 7.26
N LEU A 132 16.90 7.13 7.27
CA LEU A 132 17.43 6.13 8.18
C LEU A 132 17.13 6.46 9.66
N ASN A 133 17.20 7.73 10.03
CA ASN A 133 16.87 8.23 11.36
C ASN A 133 15.38 8.03 11.75
N LEU A 134 14.49 7.79 10.79
CA LEU A 134 13.08 7.48 11.03
C LEU A 134 12.82 5.97 10.92
N THR A 135 13.51 5.28 10.00
CA THR A 135 13.25 3.86 9.73
C THR A 135 13.98 2.91 10.68
N ALA A 136 15.23 3.20 11.05
CA ALA A 136 15.97 2.36 11.98
C ALA A 136 15.32 2.25 13.40
N PRO A 137 14.74 3.33 13.98
CA PRO A 137 14.01 3.24 15.25
C PRO A 137 12.66 2.49 15.17
N LEU A 138 12.18 2.14 13.96
CA LEU A 138 11.00 1.30 13.80
C LEU A 138 11.28 -0.16 14.13
N ILE A 139 12.54 -0.59 14.01
CA ILE A 139 12.95 -1.95 14.30
C ILE A 139 12.88 -2.18 15.81
N PRO A 140 12.24 -3.28 16.26
CA PRO A 140 12.12 -3.59 17.67
C PRO A 140 13.45 -3.61 18.39
N SER A 141 13.52 -3.07 19.60
CA SER A 141 14.76 -2.88 20.40
C SER A 141 15.49 -4.19 20.71
N TRP A 142 14.80 -5.33 20.70
CA TRP A 142 15.40 -6.67 20.93
C TRP A 142 16.13 -7.22 19.70
N ILE A 143 15.97 -6.61 18.52
CA ILE A 143 16.70 -6.99 17.30
C ILE A 143 17.99 -6.17 17.26
N PRO A 144 19.18 -6.78 17.21
CA PRO A 144 20.43 -6.03 17.06
C PRO A 144 20.59 -5.46 15.65
N LEU A 145 21.53 -4.53 15.46
CA LEU A 145 21.93 -3.99 14.16
C LEU A 145 20.78 -3.27 13.40
N HIS A 146 20.05 -2.39 14.05
CA HIS A 146 18.89 -1.66 13.47
C HIS A 146 19.23 -1.01 12.12
N THR A 147 20.37 -0.35 12.00
CA THR A 147 20.84 0.28 10.74
C THR A 147 20.99 -0.72 9.60
N PHE A 148 21.56 -1.91 9.89
CA PHE A 148 21.68 -2.97 8.90
C PHE A 148 20.31 -3.43 8.39
N TRP A 149 19.39 -3.69 9.31
CA TRP A 149 18.05 -4.15 8.95
C TRP A 149 17.25 -3.10 8.17
N ALA A 150 17.39 -1.81 8.51
CA ALA A 150 16.77 -0.74 7.75
C ALA A 150 17.28 -0.73 6.29
N TYR A 151 18.60 -0.77 6.08
CA TYR A 151 19.15 -0.83 4.72
C TYR A 151 18.81 -2.12 3.99
N PHE A 152 18.88 -3.26 4.67
CA PHE A 152 18.51 -4.56 4.10
C PHE A 152 17.07 -4.55 3.58
N THR A 153 16.16 -4.03 4.37
CA THR A 153 14.75 -3.91 4.01
C THR A 153 14.55 -3.03 2.79
N GLY A 154 15.16 -1.84 2.78
CA GLY A 154 15.09 -0.94 1.64
C GLY A 154 15.65 -1.58 0.36
N ALA A 155 16.82 -2.22 0.46
CA ALA A 155 17.44 -2.93 -0.66
C ALA A 155 16.56 -4.09 -1.16
N ALA A 156 15.95 -4.86 -0.25
CA ALA A 156 15.05 -5.96 -0.60
C ALA A 156 13.81 -5.48 -1.35
N GLN A 157 13.19 -4.39 -0.91
CA GLN A 157 12.03 -3.78 -1.62
C GLN A 157 12.42 -3.28 -3.02
N ILE A 158 13.57 -2.59 -3.15
CA ILE A 158 14.06 -2.14 -4.47
C ILE A 158 14.31 -3.34 -5.38
N ALA A 159 14.98 -4.37 -4.87
CA ALA A 159 15.27 -5.59 -5.64
C ALA A 159 13.99 -6.31 -6.07
N ALA A 160 12.99 -6.40 -5.18
CA ALA A 160 11.68 -6.96 -5.51
C ALA A 160 10.98 -6.13 -6.60
N GLY A 161 10.98 -4.80 -6.48
CA GLY A 161 10.43 -3.90 -7.48
C GLY A 161 11.07 -4.08 -8.85
N ILE A 162 12.39 -4.09 -8.91
CA ILE A 162 13.16 -4.34 -10.15
C ILE A 162 12.83 -5.73 -10.71
N GLY A 163 12.83 -6.78 -9.87
CA GLY A 163 12.51 -8.15 -10.28
C GLY A 163 11.13 -8.26 -10.94
N VAL A 164 10.13 -7.57 -10.39
CA VAL A 164 8.77 -7.51 -10.98
C VAL A 164 8.76 -6.76 -12.31
N VAL A 165 9.44 -5.60 -12.39
CA VAL A 165 9.47 -4.76 -13.60
C VAL A 165 10.17 -5.46 -14.75
N VAL A 166 11.37 -6.03 -14.52
CA VAL A 166 12.14 -6.72 -15.57
C VAL A 166 11.64 -8.13 -15.86
N GLY A 167 10.75 -8.67 -15.00
CA GLY A 167 10.17 -10.00 -15.19
C GLY A 167 11.07 -11.15 -14.73
N ILE A 168 12.09 -10.88 -13.90
CA ILE A 168 12.96 -11.90 -13.31
C ILE A 168 12.31 -12.43 -12.02
N LEU A 169 11.88 -13.69 -12.03
CA LEU A 169 11.19 -14.34 -10.92
C LEU A 169 10.09 -13.46 -10.26
N PRO A 170 9.20 -12.81 -11.06
CA PRO A 170 8.34 -11.74 -10.57
C PRO A 170 7.36 -12.20 -9.47
N ARG A 171 6.91 -13.47 -9.53
CA ARG A 171 6.09 -14.05 -8.47
C ARG A 171 6.86 -14.15 -7.16
N LEU A 172 8.08 -14.67 -7.20
CA LEU A 172 8.92 -14.79 -6.01
C LEU A 172 9.24 -13.42 -5.43
N ALA A 173 9.63 -12.46 -6.28
CA ALA A 173 9.92 -11.09 -5.87
C ALA A 173 8.73 -10.43 -5.16
N ALA A 174 7.54 -10.49 -5.75
CA ALA A 174 6.32 -9.94 -5.16
C ALA A 174 5.90 -10.69 -3.87
N SER A 175 6.09 -12.03 -3.81
CA SER A 175 5.77 -12.81 -2.60
C SER A 175 6.72 -12.50 -1.45
N LEU A 176 8.02 -12.34 -1.72
CA LEU A 176 8.99 -11.95 -0.70
C LEU A 176 8.75 -10.54 -0.18
N ASP A 177 8.36 -9.61 -1.06
CA ASP A 177 7.97 -8.26 -0.65
C ASP A 177 6.70 -8.27 0.21
N ALA A 178 5.67 -9.02 -0.18
CA ALA A 178 4.46 -9.18 0.62
C ALA A 178 4.76 -9.79 2.01
N ALA A 179 5.67 -10.76 2.09
CA ALA A 179 6.12 -11.33 3.35
C ALA A 179 6.89 -10.30 4.20
N LEU A 180 7.75 -9.49 3.58
CA LEU A 180 8.49 -8.42 4.25
C LEU A 180 7.53 -7.37 4.83
N LEU A 181 6.53 -6.93 4.06
CA LEU A 181 5.47 -6.01 4.50
C LEU A 181 4.63 -6.61 5.65
N ALA A 182 4.35 -7.92 5.61
CA ALA A 182 3.70 -8.61 6.72
C ALA A 182 4.56 -8.58 7.99
N VAL A 183 5.86 -8.84 7.89
CA VAL A 183 6.81 -8.73 9.00
C VAL A 183 6.77 -7.32 9.61
N PHE A 184 6.75 -6.26 8.79
CA PHE A 184 6.58 -4.90 9.28
C PHE A 184 5.28 -4.71 10.05
N THR A 185 4.17 -5.19 9.51
CA THR A 185 2.87 -5.06 10.14
C THR A 185 2.85 -5.72 11.52
N PHE A 186 3.42 -6.93 11.63
CA PHE A 186 3.45 -7.68 12.88
C PHE A 186 4.44 -7.11 13.91
N PHE A 187 5.67 -6.83 13.52
CA PHE A 187 6.74 -6.49 14.46
C PHE A 187 6.86 -4.99 14.74
N VAL A 188 6.40 -4.15 13.84
CA VAL A 188 6.46 -2.69 14.01
C VAL A 188 5.12 -2.14 14.51
N TRP A 189 4.02 -2.47 13.84
CA TRP A 189 2.75 -1.80 14.10
C TRP A 189 1.92 -2.44 15.21
N ILE A 190 1.90 -3.78 15.34
CA ILE A 190 1.17 -4.42 16.45
C ILE A 190 1.67 -3.95 17.82
N PRO A 191 2.99 -3.95 18.13
CA PRO A 191 3.47 -3.44 19.39
C PRO A 191 3.06 -1.99 19.67
N ARG A 192 2.96 -1.15 18.64
CA ARG A 192 2.58 0.24 18.77
C ARG A 192 1.10 0.47 19.04
N ILE A 193 0.21 -0.36 18.50
CA ILE A 193 -1.23 -0.25 18.80
C ILE A 193 -1.61 -0.83 20.15
N ILE A 194 -0.84 -1.77 20.71
CA ILE A 194 -1.04 -2.29 22.07
C ILE A 194 -0.33 -1.48 23.14
N ALA A 195 0.53 -0.53 22.75
CA ALA A 195 1.17 0.40 23.68
C ALA A 195 0.13 1.33 24.34
N PRO A 196 0.42 1.89 25.54
CA PRO A 196 -0.48 2.84 26.18
C PRO A 196 -0.77 4.05 25.28
N ALA A 197 -2.05 4.38 25.10
CA ALA A 197 -2.56 5.54 24.37
C ALA A 197 -2.10 5.64 22.89
N PRO A 198 -2.41 4.66 22.02
CA PRO A 198 -2.13 4.77 20.59
C PRO A 198 -2.93 5.93 19.98
N THR A 199 -2.28 6.70 19.11
CA THR A 199 -2.90 7.84 18.44
C THR A 199 -3.70 7.41 17.20
N GLY A 200 -4.56 8.30 16.68
CA GLY A 200 -5.24 8.07 15.38
C GLY A 200 -4.25 7.84 14.25
N ALA A 201 -3.10 8.52 14.24
CA ALA A 201 -2.03 8.29 13.29
C ALA A 201 -1.46 6.86 13.41
N THR A 202 -1.24 6.34 14.62
CA THR A 202 -0.76 4.97 14.85
C THR A 202 -1.74 3.93 14.30
N TRP A 203 -3.05 4.14 14.50
CA TRP A 203 -4.08 3.27 13.95
C TRP A 203 -4.16 3.35 12.41
N SER A 204 -4.00 4.53 11.84
CA SER A 204 -3.96 4.73 10.38
C SER A 204 -2.77 3.98 9.77
N GLU A 205 -1.58 4.13 10.33
CA GLU A 205 -0.37 3.43 9.88
C GLU A 205 -0.52 1.91 9.98
N PHE A 206 -1.05 1.40 11.07
CA PHE A 206 -1.33 -0.02 11.22
C PHE A 206 -2.28 -0.54 10.14
N THR A 207 -3.38 0.16 9.89
CA THR A 207 -4.39 -0.29 8.93
C THR A 207 -3.96 -0.13 7.48
N ILE A 208 -3.19 0.92 7.15
CA ILE A 208 -2.62 1.05 5.80
C ILE A 208 -1.53 0.00 5.56
N SER A 209 -0.72 -0.33 6.56
CA SER A 209 0.27 -1.40 6.47
C SER A 209 -0.37 -2.75 6.16
N TRP A 210 -1.50 -3.08 6.78
CA TRP A 210 -2.30 -4.26 6.42
C TRP A 210 -2.85 -4.18 4.98
N ALA A 211 -3.31 -3.00 4.55
CA ALA A 211 -3.85 -2.83 3.21
C ALA A 211 -2.76 -2.99 2.14
N VAL A 212 -1.57 -2.43 2.37
CA VAL A 212 -0.39 -2.55 1.50
C VAL A 212 0.08 -4.01 1.43
N THR A 213 0.17 -4.70 2.58
CA THR A 213 0.52 -6.13 2.65
C THR A 213 -0.47 -6.99 1.86
N ALA A 214 -1.76 -6.79 2.06
CA ALA A 214 -2.80 -7.54 1.34
C ALA A 214 -2.77 -7.27 -0.16
N ALA A 215 -2.55 -6.02 -0.57
CA ALA A 215 -2.43 -5.64 -1.98
C ALA A 215 -1.20 -6.30 -2.64
N ALA A 216 -0.05 -6.30 -1.97
CA ALA A 216 1.16 -6.96 -2.43
C ALA A 216 0.94 -8.47 -2.61
N TRP A 217 0.23 -9.10 -1.68
CA TRP A 217 -0.14 -10.52 -1.78
C TRP A 217 -1.05 -10.79 -2.99
N VAL A 218 -2.08 -9.97 -3.20
CA VAL A 218 -2.98 -10.09 -4.37
C VAL A 218 -2.20 -9.96 -5.67
N VAL A 219 -1.24 -9.03 -5.75
CA VAL A 219 -0.37 -8.88 -6.93
C VAL A 219 0.53 -10.11 -7.09
N ALA A 220 1.13 -10.64 -6.02
CA ALA A 220 1.95 -11.85 -6.07
C ALA A 220 1.16 -13.06 -6.61
N GLU A 221 -0.08 -13.27 -6.15
CA GLU A 221 -0.95 -14.35 -6.62
C GLU A 221 -1.36 -14.19 -8.10
N SER A 222 -1.41 -12.97 -8.61
CA SER A 222 -1.74 -12.72 -10.02
C SER A 222 -0.72 -13.31 -11.01
N PHE A 223 0.52 -13.54 -10.56
CA PHE A 223 1.54 -14.22 -11.38
C PHE A 223 1.37 -15.75 -11.42
N ALA A 224 0.63 -16.36 -10.48
CA ALA A 224 0.38 -17.80 -10.46
C ALA A 224 -0.59 -18.23 -11.57
N LYS A 225 -1.64 -17.41 -11.81
CA LYS A 225 -2.67 -17.72 -12.83
C LYS A 225 -2.11 -17.84 -14.23
N LYS A 226 -1.08 -17.08 -14.58
CA LYS A 226 -0.47 -17.08 -15.91
C LYS A 226 0.27 -18.40 -16.23
N ASN A 227 0.87 -19.06 -15.24
CA ASN A 227 1.63 -20.29 -15.46
C ASN A 227 0.73 -21.52 -15.70
N SER A 228 -0.53 -21.48 -15.24
CA SER A 228 -1.49 -22.57 -15.49
C SER A 228 -2.09 -22.51 -16.90
N GLU A 229 -2.23 -21.31 -17.49
CA GLU A 229 -2.77 -21.14 -18.85
C GLU A 229 -1.73 -21.42 -19.95
N THR A 230 -0.44 -21.33 -19.65
CA THR A 230 0.65 -21.65 -20.62
C THR A 230 1.08 -23.11 -20.56
N ALA A 231 0.58 -23.89 -19.59
CA ALA A 231 0.91 -25.32 -19.40
C ALA A 231 -0.18 -26.26 -19.98
N THR A 232 -1.26 -25.71 -20.54
CA THR A 232 -2.32 -26.44 -21.27
C THR A 232 -2.24 -26.15 -22.76
#